data_e80edea6fe2158abc71750b7dc7a0ceb
#
_entry.id   e80edea6fe2158abc71750b7dc7a0ceb
#
_cell.length_a   1.000
_cell.length_b   1.000
_cell.length_c   1.000
_cell.angle_alpha   90.00
_cell.angle_beta   90.00
_cell.angle_gamma   90.00
#
_symmetry.space_group_name_H-M   'P 1'
#
loop_
_entity.id
_entity.type
_entity.pdbx_description
1 polymer ?
#
loop_
_entity_poly.entity_id
_entity_poly.type
_entity_poly.pdbx_seq_one_letter_code
_entity_poly.pdbx_strand_id
1 'polypeptide(L)'
;MKLLWSSRSPFVRKVVVVAHELGIADRIALERVNVTSKETNADVMSCNPLNKIPTLLLDDGSIMIDSPVIAEYLDETFGKGELFGRDTARRWQIRRLHALGDGVMGFNISRLGEKARGEQASEASATAFLAKTDATLDTLEAETDSLAPLTIGSIAVAVALAHLDFRFAEDGWRDRRSKLAAWHARIAERPSMRATEPKDVY
;
A
#
# COMPACT_ATOMS: atom_id res chain seq x y z
N MET A 1 3.41 20.51 1.25
CA MET A 1 2.83 19.46 0.38
C MET A 1 1.46 19.06 0.90
N LYS A 2 0.54 18.60 0.03
CA LYS A 2 -0.80 18.12 0.40
C LYS A 2 -1.06 16.75 -0.23
N LEU A 3 -1.52 15.78 0.55
CA LEU A 3 -1.86 14.43 0.08
C LEU A 3 -3.37 14.23 0.10
N LEU A 4 -3.98 13.93 -1.05
CA LEU A 4 -5.36 13.45 -1.10
C LEU A 4 -5.42 12.04 -0.51
N TRP A 5 -6.24 11.86 0.53
CA TRP A 5 -6.09 10.79 1.49
C TRP A 5 -7.40 10.11 1.88
N SER A 6 -7.28 8.84 2.29
CA SER A 6 -8.33 8.10 3.00
C SER A 6 -7.68 7.05 3.92
N SER A 7 -8.19 6.92 5.15
CA SER A 7 -7.73 5.93 6.14
C SER A 7 -7.92 4.47 5.69
N ARG A 8 -8.77 4.24 4.69
CA ARG A 8 -9.10 2.90 4.17
C ARG A 8 -8.22 2.44 3.03
N SER A 9 -7.49 3.37 2.37
CA SER A 9 -6.69 3.04 1.20
C SER A 9 -5.32 2.48 1.59
N PRO A 10 -4.97 1.25 1.20
CA PRO A 10 -3.65 0.70 1.47
C PRO A 10 -2.55 1.44 0.70
N PHE A 11 -2.84 1.93 -0.51
CA PHE A 11 -1.89 2.69 -1.30
C PHE A 11 -1.55 4.06 -0.67
N VAL A 12 -2.55 4.71 -0.08
CA VAL A 12 -2.34 5.94 0.72
C VAL A 12 -1.52 5.61 1.96
N ARG A 13 -1.90 4.56 2.69
CA ARG A 13 -1.19 4.13 3.88
C ARG A 13 0.30 3.90 3.61
N LYS A 14 0.64 3.25 2.51
CA LYS A 14 2.04 3.04 2.09
C LYS A 14 2.81 4.36 2.02
N VAL A 15 2.25 5.38 1.37
CA VAL A 15 2.86 6.72 1.27
C VAL A 15 3.01 7.38 2.63
N VAL A 16 1.99 7.29 3.49
CA VAL A 16 2.04 7.90 4.83
C VAL A 16 3.07 7.17 5.72
N VAL A 17 3.17 5.83 5.63
CA VAL A 17 4.24 5.07 6.31
C VAL A 17 5.62 5.54 5.86
N VAL A 18 5.84 5.70 4.55
CA VAL A 18 7.10 6.25 4.00
C VAL A 18 7.39 7.64 4.58
N ALA A 19 6.39 8.52 4.63
CA ALA A 19 6.57 9.86 5.19
C ALA A 19 6.97 9.82 6.69
N HIS A 20 6.40 8.92 7.48
CA HIS A 20 6.80 8.70 8.87
C HIS A 20 8.23 8.16 9.00
N GLU A 21 8.61 7.17 8.19
CA GLU A 21 9.96 6.59 8.21
C GLU A 21 11.03 7.61 7.80
N LEU A 22 10.68 8.56 6.95
CA LEU A 22 11.54 9.67 6.55
C LEU A 22 11.51 10.86 7.53
N GLY A 23 10.69 10.82 8.57
CA GLY A 23 10.55 11.91 9.54
C GLY A 23 9.92 13.19 8.96
N ILE A 24 9.11 13.07 7.93
CA ILE A 24 8.50 14.22 7.22
C ILE A 24 6.96 14.20 7.26
N ALA A 25 6.35 13.34 8.07
CA ALA A 25 4.89 13.22 8.11
C ALA A 25 4.21 14.57 8.42
N ASP A 26 4.77 15.38 9.31
CA ASP A 26 4.25 16.71 9.67
C ASP A 26 4.37 17.76 8.54
N ARG A 27 5.12 17.47 7.48
CA ARG A 27 5.27 18.35 6.31
C ARG A 27 4.22 18.08 5.22
N ILE A 28 3.34 17.08 5.44
CA ILE A 28 2.31 16.67 4.49
C ILE A 28 0.93 16.88 5.12
N ALA A 29 0.20 17.89 4.64
CA ALA A 29 -1.19 18.08 5.01
C ALA A 29 -2.05 16.96 4.39
N LEU A 30 -2.86 16.29 5.21
CA LEU A 30 -3.74 15.23 4.75
C LEU A 30 -5.13 15.80 4.44
N GLU A 31 -5.53 15.77 3.18
CA GLU A 31 -6.88 16.19 2.74
C GLU A 31 -7.73 14.96 2.44
N ARG A 32 -8.77 14.78 3.25
CA ARG A 32 -9.65 13.64 3.11
C ARG A 32 -10.55 13.78 1.89
N VAL A 33 -10.52 12.76 1.03
CA VAL A 33 -11.40 12.65 -0.13
C VAL A 33 -12.03 11.26 -0.22
N ASN A 34 -13.20 11.19 -0.85
CA ASN A 34 -13.84 9.93 -1.16
C ASN A 34 -13.71 9.65 -2.67
N VAL A 35 -13.15 8.50 -3.01
CA VAL A 35 -13.07 7.99 -4.39
C VAL A 35 -13.66 6.59 -4.44
N THR A 36 -14.49 6.33 -5.43
CA THR A 36 -15.14 5.04 -5.64
C THR A 36 -14.98 4.61 -7.09
N SER A 37 -15.22 3.33 -7.38
CA SER A 37 -15.28 2.82 -8.76
C SER A 37 -16.59 3.16 -9.48
N LYS A 38 -17.59 3.68 -8.75
CA LYS A 38 -18.95 3.91 -9.26
C LYS A 38 -19.21 5.37 -9.61
N GLU A 39 -18.45 6.29 -8.99
CA GLU A 39 -18.68 7.73 -9.14
C GLU A 39 -17.35 8.47 -9.29
N THR A 40 -17.38 9.54 -10.06
CA THR A 40 -16.25 10.46 -10.17
C THR A 40 -16.32 11.52 -9.08
N ASN A 41 -15.16 11.91 -8.55
CA ASN A 41 -15.00 13.04 -7.65
C ASN A 41 -14.36 14.19 -8.44
N ALA A 42 -15.11 15.25 -8.71
CA ALA A 42 -14.67 16.37 -9.54
C ALA A 42 -13.41 17.07 -8.95
N ASP A 43 -13.34 17.20 -7.64
CA ASP A 43 -12.19 17.83 -6.97
C ASP A 43 -10.91 16.99 -7.16
N VAL A 44 -11.02 15.65 -7.02
CA VAL A 44 -9.89 14.77 -7.32
C VAL A 44 -9.54 14.81 -8.80
N MET A 45 -10.52 14.77 -9.70
CA MET A 45 -10.28 14.79 -11.13
C MET A 45 -9.67 16.12 -11.64
N SER A 46 -9.86 17.21 -10.91
CA SER A 46 -9.24 18.49 -11.26
C SER A 46 -7.69 18.44 -11.18
N CYS A 47 -7.14 17.52 -10.38
CA CYS A 47 -5.70 17.34 -10.23
C CYS A 47 -5.20 15.93 -10.65
N ASN A 48 -6.07 14.91 -10.64
CA ASN A 48 -5.71 13.56 -11.06
C ASN A 48 -6.81 12.96 -11.94
N PRO A 49 -6.63 12.93 -13.27
CA PRO A 49 -7.64 12.43 -14.20
C PRO A 49 -7.99 10.95 -14.01
N LEU A 50 -7.18 10.18 -13.26
CA LEU A 50 -7.48 8.78 -12.94
C LEU A 50 -8.53 8.64 -11.83
N ASN A 51 -8.93 9.74 -11.16
CA ASN A 51 -9.86 9.73 -10.02
C ASN A 51 -9.41 8.77 -8.90
N LYS A 52 -8.12 8.77 -8.57
CA LYS A 52 -7.50 7.83 -7.61
C LYS A 52 -6.72 8.56 -6.52
N ILE A 53 -6.57 7.89 -5.42
CA ILE A 53 -5.67 8.25 -4.31
C ILE A 53 -4.66 7.13 -4.06
N PRO A 54 -3.44 7.47 -3.60
CA PRO A 54 -2.94 8.80 -3.24
C PRO A 54 -2.68 9.70 -4.44
N THR A 55 -2.84 11.00 -4.24
CA THR A 55 -2.39 12.08 -5.14
C THR A 55 -1.68 13.11 -4.27
N LEU A 56 -0.42 13.42 -4.57
CA LEU A 56 0.39 14.38 -3.82
C LEU A 56 0.52 15.67 -4.62
N LEU A 57 0.07 16.78 -4.03
CA LEU A 57 0.22 18.13 -4.56
C LEU A 57 1.42 18.79 -3.87
N LEU A 58 2.37 19.26 -4.66
CA LEU A 58 3.57 19.96 -4.20
C LEU A 58 3.31 21.46 -4.07
N ASP A 59 4.19 22.14 -3.34
CA ASP A 59 4.05 23.60 -3.07
C ASP A 59 4.30 24.45 -4.32
N ASP A 60 5.00 23.90 -5.33
CA ASP A 60 5.21 24.54 -6.64
C ASP A 60 4.06 24.31 -7.64
N GLY A 61 3.01 23.60 -7.23
CA GLY A 61 1.87 23.24 -8.07
C GLY A 61 2.04 21.94 -8.85
N SER A 62 3.19 21.27 -8.78
CA SER A 62 3.39 19.95 -9.40
C SER A 62 2.56 18.90 -8.70
N ILE A 63 2.14 17.87 -9.46
CA ILE A 63 1.30 16.78 -8.97
C ILE A 63 2.00 15.44 -9.21
N MET A 64 2.10 14.63 -8.16
CA MET A 64 2.65 13.29 -8.23
C MET A 64 1.56 12.22 -8.07
N ILE A 65 1.54 11.27 -8.96
CA ILE A 65 0.74 10.05 -9.01
C ILE A 65 1.60 8.95 -9.61
N ASP A 66 1.44 7.68 -9.27
CA ASP A 66 0.64 7.09 -8.20
C ASP A 66 1.48 6.79 -6.94
N SER A 67 1.05 5.88 -6.08
CA SER A 67 1.77 5.61 -4.81
C SER A 67 3.23 5.17 -4.97
N PRO A 68 3.65 4.37 -5.98
CA PRO A 68 5.05 4.13 -6.30
C PRO A 68 5.87 5.37 -6.57
N VAL A 69 5.35 6.22 -7.46
CA VAL A 69 6.02 7.48 -7.86
C VAL A 69 6.13 8.43 -6.67
N ILE A 70 5.04 8.59 -5.90
CA ILE A 70 5.06 9.43 -4.69
C ILE A 70 6.08 8.93 -3.68
N ALA A 71 6.11 7.62 -3.41
CA ALA A 71 7.05 7.04 -2.45
C ALA A 71 8.50 7.23 -2.91
N GLU A 72 8.80 7.05 -4.19
CA GLU A 72 10.12 7.26 -4.75
C GLU A 72 10.52 8.75 -4.69
N TYR A 73 9.62 9.67 -5.06
CA TYR A 73 9.85 11.10 -4.94
C TYR A 73 10.19 11.53 -3.50
N LEU A 74 9.44 11.02 -2.52
CA LEU A 74 9.70 11.33 -1.11
C LEU A 74 11.05 10.77 -0.65
N ASP A 75 11.38 9.54 -1.03
CA ASP A 75 12.64 8.91 -0.66
C ASP A 75 13.86 9.62 -1.31
N GLU A 76 13.78 9.94 -2.60
CA GLU A 76 14.83 10.68 -3.29
C GLU A 76 15.02 12.08 -2.70
N THR A 77 13.93 12.78 -2.37
CA THR A 77 13.97 14.17 -1.90
C THR A 77 14.42 14.26 -0.43
N PHE A 78 13.99 13.33 0.43
CA PHE A 78 14.17 13.44 1.89
C PHE A 78 14.95 12.27 2.49
N GLY A 79 14.98 11.09 1.84
CA GLY A 79 15.61 9.85 2.31
C GLY A 79 16.88 9.48 1.58
N LYS A 80 17.36 10.31 0.66
CA LYS A 80 18.56 10.08 -0.17
C LYS A 80 18.48 8.77 -0.99
N GLY A 81 17.28 8.29 -1.31
CA GLY A 81 17.06 7.08 -2.10
C GLY A 81 17.34 5.76 -1.34
N GLU A 82 17.38 5.80 -0.01
CA GLU A 82 17.77 4.63 0.80
C GLU A 82 16.69 3.54 0.83
N LEU A 83 15.40 3.91 0.85
CA LEU A 83 14.29 2.96 0.85
C LEU A 83 14.19 2.20 -0.48
N PHE A 84 14.54 2.83 -1.60
CA PHE A 84 14.58 2.19 -2.91
C PHE A 84 15.92 1.51 -3.24
N GLY A 85 16.93 1.69 -2.37
CA GLY A 85 18.25 1.11 -2.46
C GLY A 85 19.12 1.76 -3.54
N ARG A 86 20.36 2.10 -3.16
CA ARG A 86 21.35 2.71 -4.08
C ARG A 86 22.13 1.67 -4.87
N ASP A 87 22.33 0.48 -4.27
CA ASP A 87 22.95 -0.65 -4.95
C ASP A 87 22.03 -1.21 -6.02
N THR A 88 22.51 -1.32 -7.26
CA THR A 88 21.71 -1.75 -8.41
C THR A 88 21.14 -3.15 -8.22
N ALA A 89 21.90 -4.10 -7.67
CA ALA A 89 21.44 -5.47 -7.47
C ALA A 89 20.32 -5.54 -6.42
N ARG A 90 20.49 -4.87 -5.27
CA ARG A 90 19.45 -4.76 -4.24
C ARG A 90 18.25 -3.97 -4.72
N ARG A 91 18.45 -2.94 -5.53
CA ARG A 91 17.36 -2.09 -6.04
C ARG A 91 16.31 -2.90 -6.78
N TRP A 92 16.70 -3.80 -7.64
CA TRP A 92 15.74 -4.62 -8.40
C TRP A 92 15.00 -5.62 -7.54
N GLN A 93 15.66 -6.21 -6.54
CA GLN A 93 14.99 -7.06 -5.56
C GLN A 93 13.97 -6.25 -4.72
N ILE A 94 14.35 -5.07 -4.24
CA ILE A 94 13.46 -4.17 -3.49
C ILE A 94 12.24 -3.79 -4.33
N ARG A 95 12.44 -3.42 -5.59
CA ARG A 95 11.34 -3.07 -6.50
C ARG A 95 10.45 -4.26 -6.83
N ARG A 96 11.00 -5.46 -6.93
CA ARG A 96 10.21 -6.69 -7.10
C ARG A 96 9.32 -6.94 -5.87
N LEU A 97 9.86 -6.84 -4.67
CA LEU A 97 9.08 -6.96 -3.43
C LEU A 97 8.01 -5.88 -3.33
N HIS A 98 8.33 -4.63 -3.73
CA HIS A 98 7.37 -3.54 -3.83
C HIS A 98 6.22 -3.89 -4.77
N ALA A 99 6.53 -4.41 -5.95
CA ALA A 99 5.52 -4.83 -6.92
C ALA A 99 4.64 -5.99 -6.40
N LEU A 100 5.20 -6.94 -5.64
CA LEU A 100 4.42 -8.02 -5.01
C LEU A 100 3.45 -7.45 -3.95
N GLY A 101 3.91 -6.54 -3.09
CA GLY A 101 3.05 -5.87 -2.11
C GLY A 101 1.93 -5.06 -2.77
N ASP A 102 2.27 -4.26 -3.80
CA ASP A 102 1.29 -3.48 -4.57
C ASP A 102 0.28 -4.38 -5.31
N GLY A 103 0.74 -5.51 -5.83
CA GLY A 103 -0.12 -6.52 -6.46
C GLY A 103 -1.16 -7.08 -5.49
N VAL A 104 -0.74 -7.47 -4.27
CA VAL A 104 -1.66 -7.94 -3.22
C VAL A 104 -2.66 -6.84 -2.83
N MET A 105 -2.20 -5.59 -2.66
CA MET A 105 -3.12 -4.46 -2.40
C MET A 105 -4.13 -4.29 -3.53
N GLY A 106 -3.71 -4.42 -4.78
CA GLY A 106 -4.57 -4.36 -5.96
C GLY A 106 -5.63 -5.48 -5.97
N PHE A 107 -5.24 -6.72 -5.67
CA PHE A 107 -6.18 -7.84 -5.54
C PHE A 107 -7.19 -7.62 -4.41
N ASN A 108 -6.74 -7.09 -3.26
CA ASN A 108 -7.63 -6.76 -2.15
C ASN A 108 -8.68 -5.72 -2.54
N ILE A 109 -8.28 -4.65 -3.25
CA ILE A 109 -9.23 -3.63 -3.74
C ILE A 109 -10.19 -4.23 -4.78
N SER A 110 -9.71 -5.09 -5.69
CA SER A 110 -10.57 -5.77 -6.65
C SER A 110 -11.59 -6.69 -5.98
N ARG A 111 -11.19 -7.43 -4.94
CA ARG A 111 -12.10 -8.26 -4.13
C ARG A 111 -13.16 -7.43 -3.40
N LEU A 112 -12.77 -6.26 -2.85
CA LEU A 112 -13.74 -5.32 -2.26
C LEU A 112 -14.71 -4.80 -3.31
N GLY A 113 -14.23 -4.54 -4.53
CA GLY A 113 -15.08 -4.16 -5.67
C GLY A 113 -16.11 -5.23 -5.99
N GLU A 114 -15.72 -6.51 -6.03
CA GLU A 114 -16.66 -7.61 -6.23
C GLU A 114 -17.65 -7.74 -5.06
N LYS A 115 -17.18 -7.70 -3.79
CA LYS A 115 -18.09 -7.66 -2.63
C LYS A 115 -19.15 -6.55 -2.73
N ALA A 116 -18.79 -5.37 -3.23
CA ALA A 116 -19.69 -4.22 -3.38
C ALA A 116 -20.72 -4.38 -4.52
N ARG A 117 -20.58 -5.39 -5.38
CA ARG A 117 -21.54 -5.71 -6.45
C ARG A 117 -22.74 -6.54 -5.95
N GLY A 118 -22.66 -7.09 -4.72
CA GLY A 118 -23.72 -7.92 -4.14
C GLY A 118 -24.03 -9.12 -5.02
N GLU A 119 -25.29 -9.28 -5.41
CA GLU A 119 -25.76 -10.41 -6.25
C GLU A 119 -25.12 -10.45 -7.65
N GLN A 120 -24.54 -9.35 -8.11
CA GLN A 120 -23.85 -9.27 -9.41
C GLN A 120 -22.34 -9.57 -9.28
N ALA A 121 -21.87 -9.98 -8.10
CA ALA A 121 -20.47 -10.33 -7.90
C ALA A 121 -20.08 -11.56 -8.73
N SER A 122 -18.88 -11.54 -9.29
CA SER A 122 -18.30 -12.70 -9.98
C SER A 122 -17.51 -13.55 -9.00
N GLU A 123 -18.07 -14.70 -8.65
CA GLU A 123 -17.39 -15.69 -7.80
C GLU A 123 -16.09 -16.18 -8.44
N ALA A 124 -16.08 -16.37 -9.76
CA ALA A 124 -14.87 -16.74 -10.50
C ALA A 124 -13.76 -15.68 -10.37
N SER A 125 -14.12 -14.39 -10.44
CA SER A 125 -13.15 -13.30 -10.24
C SER A 125 -12.63 -13.26 -8.80
N ALA A 126 -13.50 -13.38 -7.82
CA ALA A 126 -13.14 -13.39 -6.40
C ALA A 126 -12.19 -14.55 -6.08
N THR A 127 -12.50 -15.75 -6.58
CA THR A 127 -11.66 -16.96 -6.45
C THR A 127 -10.29 -16.76 -7.11
N ALA A 128 -10.26 -16.19 -8.31
CA ALA A 128 -9.01 -15.93 -9.02
C ALA A 128 -8.12 -14.90 -8.30
N PHE A 129 -8.70 -13.85 -7.72
CA PHE A 129 -7.94 -12.87 -6.92
C PHE A 129 -7.39 -13.50 -5.64
N LEU A 130 -8.16 -14.33 -4.96
CA LEU A 130 -7.71 -15.05 -3.78
C LEU A 130 -6.54 -16.00 -4.11
N ALA A 131 -6.66 -16.80 -5.17
CA ALA A 131 -5.59 -17.70 -5.60
C ALA A 131 -4.28 -16.97 -5.95
N LYS A 132 -4.37 -15.81 -6.62
CA LYS A 132 -3.21 -14.96 -6.92
C LYS A 132 -2.59 -14.37 -5.65
N THR A 133 -3.43 -13.95 -4.70
CA THR A 133 -2.98 -13.51 -3.37
C THR A 133 -2.23 -14.63 -2.67
N ASP A 134 -2.79 -15.81 -2.59
CA ASP A 134 -2.19 -16.98 -1.93
C ASP A 134 -0.82 -17.34 -2.55
N ALA A 135 -0.73 -17.42 -3.87
CA ALA A 135 0.53 -17.69 -4.57
C ALA A 135 1.59 -16.62 -4.29
N THR A 136 1.18 -15.35 -4.21
CA THR A 136 2.09 -14.25 -3.86
C THR A 136 2.57 -14.37 -2.42
N LEU A 137 1.68 -14.69 -1.48
CA LEU A 137 2.05 -14.87 -0.08
C LEU A 137 2.93 -16.10 0.14
N ASP A 138 2.75 -17.19 -0.61
CA ASP A 138 3.64 -18.37 -0.58
C ASP A 138 5.06 -18.02 -1.05
N THR A 139 5.16 -17.17 -2.07
CA THR A 139 6.45 -16.62 -2.53
C THR A 139 7.11 -15.77 -1.43
N LEU A 140 6.34 -14.89 -0.77
CA LEU A 140 6.84 -14.04 0.31
C LEU A 140 7.21 -14.83 1.57
N GLU A 141 6.50 -15.92 1.88
CA GLU A 141 6.86 -16.87 2.95
C GLU A 141 8.24 -17.50 2.69
N ALA A 142 8.46 -17.97 1.46
CA ALA A 142 9.74 -18.56 1.06
C ALA A 142 10.89 -17.55 1.07
N GLU A 143 10.61 -16.28 0.79
CA GLU A 143 11.59 -15.19 0.67
C GLU A 143 11.58 -14.23 1.89
N THR A 144 11.03 -14.62 3.03
CA THR A 144 10.84 -13.74 4.20
C THR A 144 12.13 -13.04 4.65
N ASP A 145 13.28 -13.70 4.54
CA ASP A 145 14.59 -13.13 4.91
C ASP A 145 14.92 -11.87 4.07
N SER A 146 14.44 -11.81 2.84
CA SER A 146 14.61 -10.65 1.96
C SER A 146 13.85 -9.40 2.43
N LEU A 147 12.88 -9.58 3.33
CA LEU A 147 12.08 -8.51 3.92
C LEU A 147 12.72 -7.88 5.17
N ALA A 148 13.82 -8.46 5.68
CA ALA A 148 14.45 -8.01 6.94
C ALA A 148 14.90 -6.54 6.92
N PRO A 149 15.53 -5.99 5.87
CA PRO A 149 15.82 -4.57 5.78
C PRO A 149 14.55 -3.74 5.57
N LEU A 150 14.46 -2.59 6.22
CA LEU A 150 13.40 -1.64 5.94
C LEU A 150 13.63 -1.00 4.57
N THR A 151 12.74 -1.30 3.65
CA THR A 151 12.77 -0.80 2.27
C THR A 151 11.34 -0.53 1.81
N ILE A 152 11.17 0.13 0.68
CA ILE A 152 9.84 0.29 0.08
C ILE A 152 9.17 -1.07 -0.18
N GLY A 153 9.95 -2.11 -0.50
CA GLY A 153 9.45 -3.46 -0.68
C GLY A 153 8.86 -4.03 0.61
N SER A 154 9.59 -3.96 1.73
CA SER A 154 9.10 -4.43 3.04
C SER A 154 7.91 -3.61 3.53
N ILE A 155 7.90 -2.29 3.32
CA ILE A 155 6.77 -1.41 3.66
C ILE A 155 5.52 -1.82 2.86
N ALA A 156 5.64 -2.01 1.55
CA ALA A 156 4.50 -2.38 0.70
C ALA A 156 3.91 -3.74 1.10
N VAL A 157 4.75 -4.74 1.37
CA VAL A 157 4.32 -6.06 1.85
C VAL A 157 3.64 -5.94 3.21
N ALA A 158 4.22 -5.19 4.17
CA ALA A 158 3.63 -5.00 5.50
C ALA A 158 2.24 -4.35 5.42
N VAL A 159 2.10 -3.31 4.61
CA VAL A 159 0.81 -2.63 4.40
C VAL A 159 -0.21 -3.54 3.73
N ALA A 160 0.21 -4.35 2.75
CA ALA A 160 -0.66 -5.31 2.06
C ALA A 160 -1.21 -6.37 3.02
N LEU A 161 -0.36 -6.94 3.88
CA LEU A 161 -0.75 -7.92 4.90
C LEU A 161 -1.68 -7.32 5.95
N ALA A 162 -1.37 -6.11 6.43
CA ALA A 162 -2.25 -5.41 7.36
C ALA A 162 -3.62 -5.08 6.73
N HIS A 163 -3.67 -4.84 5.42
CA HIS A 163 -4.93 -4.63 4.72
C HIS A 163 -5.73 -5.93 4.53
N LEU A 164 -5.07 -7.08 4.40
CA LEU A 164 -5.72 -8.39 4.46
C LEU A 164 -6.37 -8.60 5.83
N ASP A 165 -5.64 -8.35 6.92
CA ASP A 165 -6.18 -8.44 8.27
C ASP A 165 -7.40 -7.55 8.49
N PHE A 166 -7.35 -6.34 7.93
CA PHE A 166 -8.41 -5.35 8.08
C PHE A 166 -9.69 -5.69 7.28
N ARG A 167 -9.55 -6.32 6.11
CA ARG A 167 -10.66 -6.52 5.16
C ARG A 167 -11.07 -7.97 4.95
N PHE A 168 -10.15 -8.89 5.20
CA PHE A 168 -10.26 -10.31 4.86
C PHE A 168 -9.62 -11.18 5.93
N ALA A 169 -9.89 -10.86 7.22
CA ALA A 169 -9.34 -11.63 8.35
C ALA A 169 -9.76 -13.11 8.28
N GLU A 170 -10.92 -13.38 7.68
CA GLU A 170 -11.46 -14.72 7.44
C GLU A 170 -10.61 -15.58 6.51
N ASP A 171 -9.75 -15.01 5.69
CA ASP A 171 -8.86 -15.76 4.79
C ASP A 171 -7.78 -16.56 5.55
N GLY A 172 -7.49 -16.23 6.81
CA GLY A 172 -6.53 -16.96 7.66
C GLY A 172 -5.13 -17.08 7.06
N TRP A 173 -4.66 -16.02 6.40
CA TRP A 173 -3.38 -16.07 5.64
C TRP A 173 -2.17 -16.48 6.48
N ARG A 174 -2.21 -16.27 7.81
CA ARG A 174 -1.14 -16.61 8.75
C ARG A 174 -0.99 -18.11 9.01
N ASP A 175 -2.05 -18.87 8.92
CA ASP A 175 -2.10 -20.27 9.35
C ASP A 175 -1.10 -21.15 8.60
N ARG A 176 -0.82 -20.80 7.37
CA ARG A 176 0.10 -21.51 6.47
C ARG A 176 1.45 -20.81 6.24
N ARG A 177 1.68 -19.63 6.86
CA ARG A 177 2.82 -18.74 6.55
C ARG A 177 3.42 -18.18 7.82
N SER A 178 3.97 -19.08 8.63
CA SER A 178 4.46 -18.76 9.98
C SER A 178 5.65 -17.79 10.01
N LYS A 179 6.57 -17.86 9.04
CA LYS A 179 7.72 -16.95 8.95
C LYS A 179 7.25 -15.54 8.58
N LEU A 180 6.39 -15.44 7.56
CA LEU A 180 5.83 -14.17 7.12
C LEU A 180 4.96 -13.55 8.21
N ALA A 181 4.17 -14.36 8.94
CA ALA A 181 3.38 -13.92 10.08
C ALA A 181 4.26 -13.36 11.21
N ALA A 182 5.34 -14.05 11.57
CA ALA A 182 6.27 -13.59 12.59
C ALA A 182 7.01 -12.32 12.15
N TRP A 183 7.40 -12.21 10.87
CA TRP A 183 7.98 -11.00 10.33
C TRP A 183 7.00 -9.84 10.37
N HIS A 184 5.74 -10.06 9.93
CA HIS A 184 4.70 -9.03 9.94
C HIS A 184 4.40 -8.52 11.36
N ALA A 185 4.34 -9.40 12.35
CA ALA A 185 4.15 -9.01 13.75
C ALA A 185 5.25 -8.05 14.23
N ARG A 186 6.52 -8.30 13.85
CA ARG A 186 7.64 -7.41 14.23
C ARG A 186 7.58 -6.05 13.54
N ILE A 187 7.31 -6.01 12.22
CA ILE A 187 7.26 -4.73 11.50
C ILE A 187 6.03 -3.91 11.90
N ALA A 188 4.93 -4.55 12.27
CA ALA A 188 3.71 -3.88 12.74
C ALA A 188 3.92 -3.08 14.03
N GLU A 189 4.93 -3.41 14.84
CA GLU A 189 5.31 -2.67 16.06
C GLU A 189 5.99 -1.33 15.78
N ARG A 190 6.41 -1.06 14.54
CA ARG A 190 7.06 0.22 14.21
C ARG A 190 6.10 1.40 14.44
N PRO A 191 6.60 2.52 14.97
CA PRO A 191 5.78 3.71 15.20
C PRO A 191 5.01 4.17 13.95
N SER A 192 5.63 4.10 12.78
CA SER A 192 5.02 4.43 11.48
C SER A 192 3.81 3.55 11.15
N MET A 193 3.90 2.25 11.43
CA MET A 193 2.83 1.27 11.18
C MET A 193 1.67 1.45 12.16
N ARG A 194 1.96 1.71 13.44
CA ARG A 194 0.96 1.98 14.47
C ARG A 194 0.23 3.30 14.25
N ALA A 195 0.96 4.37 13.89
CA ALA A 195 0.38 5.69 13.62
C ALA A 195 -0.57 5.69 12.41
N THR A 196 -0.43 4.71 11.53
CA THR A 196 -1.16 4.64 10.26
C THR A 196 -2.13 3.46 10.17
N GLU A 197 -2.53 2.87 11.30
CA GLU A 197 -3.48 1.75 11.28
C GLU A 197 -4.74 2.08 10.47
N PRO A 198 -5.19 1.14 9.61
CA PRO A 198 -6.39 1.37 8.81
C PRO A 198 -7.62 1.45 9.71
N LYS A 199 -8.52 2.38 9.39
CA LYS A 199 -9.75 2.61 10.16
C LYS A 199 -10.92 2.85 9.21
N ASP A 200 -12.08 2.29 9.54
CA ASP A 200 -13.35 2.60 8.88
C ASP A 200 -13.97 3.86 9.47
N VAL A 201 -13.27 4.98 9.40
CA VAL A 201 -13.81 6.29 9.77
C VAL A 201 -14.31 6.98 8.50
N TYR A 202 -15.55 7.40 8.52
CA TYR A 202 -16.23 8.16 7.47
C TYR A 202 -16.18 9.65 7.75
#